data_aec2254070cd991b35389ee6846e4327
#
_entry.id   aec2254070cd991b35389ee6846e4327
#
_cell.length_a   1.000
_cell.length_b   1.000
_cell.length_c   1.000
_cell.angle_alpha   90.00
_cell.angle_beta   90.00
_cell.angle_gamma   90.00
#
_symmetry.space_group_name_H-M   'P 1'
#
loop_
_entity.id
_entity.type
_entity.pdbx_description
1 polymer ?
#
loop_
_entity_poly.entity_id
_entity_poly.type
_entity_poly.pdbx_seq_one_letter_code
_entity_poly.pdbx_strand_id
1 'polypeptide(L)'
;MHRTQYGFCRLFLSVSLVLAIGSMAGTNLSSAQAEIKLIGTAKLDGQSRDRSGLKGTLAGDIPHDRLGGISAIEFTGKDHEYVLLPDRGPADGATAYRCRYHILKLDVDAGQTPSVSAEILSSTLLQDESGHDLVGSATAIDKDQTKALRFDPEGVRIDRHGKIFMSDEYGPSVYEFSESGKRTAILKVPSRFKIARLSAEAAEEGAQNTSGRQPNGGLEGLAIIPDGTKLYASMQRPLIQDSRPGKKEGDKRTGTNTRIIEFDVASGKTREFLYPLDDTKNGVSEILAINSHEFLVLERDGKGGLEAVTKKLFKVDLAGATDISQHETLPADGIPTGVKPAHKTLFLDMLSPKFGLAGSNFPEKIEGLAFGPDLADGRRLLVVAIDNDFIAEKPILLHAFAIDRDDLPGFGW
;
A
#
# COMPACT_ATOMS: atom_id res chain seq x y z
N MET A 1 88.27 67.48 6.77
CA MET A 1 87.95 67.47 5.35
C MET A 1 86.47 67.20 5.17
N HIS A 2 85.87 68.19 4.61
CA HIS A 2 84.47 68.35 4.10
C HIS A 2 83.73 67.15 3.62
N ARG A 3 82.44 67.00 3.89
CA ARG A 3 81.39 67.48 2.99
C ARG A 3 79.95 67.21 3.58
N THR A 4 79.19 68.26 3.53
CA THR A 4 77.80 68.48 3.63
C THR A 4 76.95 67.54 2.77
N GLN A 5 75.84 67.08 3.28
CA GLN A 5 74.74 66.68 2.39
C GLN A 5 73.36 66.97 3.00
N TYR A 6 72.55 67.52 2.13
CA TYR A 6 71.20 68.12 2.33
C TYR A 6 70.13 67.04 2.58
N GLY A 7 69.23 67.40 3.47
CA GLY A 7 68.03 66.62 3.67
C GLY A 7 66.99 66.86 2.60
N PHE A 8 66.23 65.85 2.25
CA PHE A 8 64.98 65.95 1.52
C PHE A 8 63.85 65.31 2.37
N CYS A 9 62.94 66.22 2.76
CA CYS A 9 61.70 65.89 3.43
C CYS A 9 60.73 65.25 2.40
N ARG A 10 60.34 64.03 2.57
CA ARG A 10 59.25 63.44 1.80
C ARG A 10 58.01 63.27 2.69
N LEU A 11 57.02 64.03 2.35
CA LEU A 11 55.66 63.95 2.89
C LEU A 11 55.03 62.65 2.40
N PHE A 12 54.73 61.71 3.31
CA PHE A 12 53.89 60.56 2.98
C PHE A 12 52.41 60.89 3.29
N LEU A 13 51.63 61.02 2.23
CA LEU A 13 50.18 61.03 2.31
C LEU A 13 49.71 59.59 2.53
N SER A 14 49.21 59.26 3.72
CA SER A 14 48.54 58.00 4.00
C SER A 14 47.08 58.11 3.55
N VAL A 15 46.74 57.41 2.45
CA VAL A 15 45.34 57.16 2.02
C VAL A 15 44.83 56.01 2.82
N SER A 16 43.92 56.27 3.75
CA SER A 16 43.21 55.26 4.49
C SER A 16 42.08 54.71 3.61
N LEU A 17 42.24 53.49 3.09
CA LEU A 17 41.19 52.75 2.38
C LEU A 17 40.25 52.11 3.42
N VAL A 18 39.07 52.69 3.60
CA VAL A 18 38.01 52.10 4.41
C VAL A 18 37.35 51.00 3.59
N LEU A 19 37.68 49.72 3.90
CA LEU A 19 36.93 48.58 3.41
C LEU A 19 35.61 48.50 4.16
N ALA A 20 34.50 48.89 3.51
CA ALA A 20 33.18 48.58 3.98
C ALA A 20 32.91 47.08 3.74
N ILE A 21 33.01 46.27 4.80
CA ILE A 21 32.57 44.88 4.80
C ILE A 21 31.02 44.92 4.86
N GLY A 22 30.41 44.84 3.68
CA GLY A 22 28.96 44.60 3.58
C GLY A 22 28.65 43.22 4.13
N SER A 23 28.08 43.14 5.33
CA SER A 23 27.49 41.95 5.89
C SER A 23 26.26 41.58 5.02
N MET A 24 26.45 40.68 4.05
CA MET A 24 25.31 39.97 3.45
C MET A 24 24.73 39.08 4.52
N ALA A 25 23.66 39.54 5.18
CA ALA A 25 22.77 38.71 5.92
C ALA A 25 22.18 37.70 4.90
N GLY A 26 22.79 36.52 4.79
CA GLY A 26 22.19 35.39 4.11
C GLY A 26 20.87 35.12 4.81
N THR A 27 19.77 35.47 4.19
CA THR A 27 18.47 34.92 4.57
C THR A 27 18.57 33.42 4.35
N ASN A 28 18.84 32.67 5.40
CA ASN A 28 18.53 31.26 5.44
C ASN A 28 17.02 31.17 5.24
N LEU A 29 16.59 31.05 3.98
CA LEU A 29 15.31 30.46 3.65
C LEU A 29 15.43 29.00 4.15
N SER A 30 15.08 28.80 5.42
CA SER A 30 14.66 27.51 5.90
C SER A 30 13.54 27.13 4.93
N SER A 31 13.81 26.19 4.01
CA SER A 31 12.75 25.51 3.31
C SER A 31 11.88 24.94 4.43
N ALA A 32 10.71 25.55 4.65
CA ALA A 32 9.71 24.95 5.51
C ALA A 32 9.55 23.53 4.95
N GLN A 33 9.99 22.54 5.71
CA GLN A 33 9.83 21.14 5.34
C GLN A 33 8.34 20.96 5.16
N ALA A 34 7.92 20.65 3.93
CA ALA A 34 6.54 20.49 3.57
C ALA A 34 5.88 19.50 4.57
N GLU A 35 4.78 19.92 5.17
CA GLU A 35 4.23 19.20 6.33
C GLU A 35 3.03 18.37 5.91
N ILE A 36 3.21 17.04 5.83
CA ILE A 36 2.07 16.10 5.73
C ILE A 36 1.16 16.31 6.93
N LYS A 37 -0.12 16.65 6.67
CA LYS A 37 -1.10 16.98 7.70
C LYS A 37 -2.29 16.02 7.66
N LEU A 38 -2.67 15.47 8.79
CA LEU A 38 -3.95 14.78 8.94
C LEU A 38 -5.08 15.82 8.92
N ILE A 39 -5.99 15.71 7.94
CA ILE A 39 -7.19 16.57 7.83
C ILE A 39 -8.25 16.09 8.81
N GLY A 40 -8.48 14.77 8.84
CA GLY A 40 -9.49 14.14 9.69
C GLY A 40 -9.68 12.67 9.38
N THR A 41 -10.72 12.10 9.97
CA THR A 41 -11.07 10.68 9.85
C THR A 41 -12.56 10.51 9.67
N ALA A 42 -12.98 9.93 8.54
CA ALA A 42 -14.34 9.43 8.41
C ALA A 42 -14.48 8.08 9.12
N LYS A 43 -15.69 7.81 9.63
CA LYS A 43 -16.03 6.58 10.35
C LYS A 43 -17.29 5.99 9.77
N LEU A 44 -17.23 4.73 9.34
CA LEU A 44 -18.42 3.94 9.05
C LEU A 44 -18.65 2.98 10.22
N ASP A 45 -19.88 2.92 10.71
CA ASP A 45 -20.21 2.05 11.84
C ASP A 45 -20.01 0.57 11.46
N GLY A 46 -19.30 -0.19 12.29
CA GLY A 46 -19.05 -1.62 12.07
C GLY A 46 -20.31 -2.50 12.09
N GLN A 47 -21.44 -1.98 12.56
CA GLN A 47 -22.76 -2.62 12.46
C GLN A 47 -23.49 -2.31 11.16
N SER A 48 -22.96 -1.41 10.34
CA SER A 48 -23.58 -1.00 9.08
C SER A 48 -23.77 -2.18 8.12
N ARG A 49 -24.75 -2.00 7.24
CA ARG A 49 -25.06 -2.93 6.15
C ARG A 49 -24.59 -2.33 4.84
N ASP A 50 -24.08 -3.18 3.97
CA ASP A 50 -23.77 -2.79 2.60
C ASP A 50 -25.04 -2.65 1.74
N ARG A 51 -24.85 -2.35 0.47
CA ARG A 51 -25.93 -2.14 -0.50
C ARG A 51 -26.13 -3.36 -1.44
N SER A 52 -25.56 -4.54 -1.09
CA SER A 52 -25.69 -5.75 -1.94
C SER A 52 -27.12 -6.33 -1.98
N GLY A 53 -27.91 -6.01 -0.98
CA GLY A 53 -29.26 -6.56 -0.84
C GLY A 53 -29.30 -8.03 -0.41
N LEU A 54 -28.16 -8.63 -0.07
CA LEU A 54 -28.09 -10.00 0.43
C LEU A 54 -28.88 -10.16 1.72
N LYS A 55 -29.50 -11.33 1.89
CA LYS A 55 -30.30 -11.66 3.06
C LYS A 55 -29.73 -12.87 3.79
N GLY A 56 -30.17 -13.06 5.03
CA GLY A 56 -29.72 -14.15 5.89
C GLY A 56 -28.39 -13.87 6.58
N THR A 57 -27.79 -14.90 7.13
CA THR A 57 -26.54 -14.84 7.91
C THR A 57 -25.51 -15.84 7.42
N LEU A 58 -24.26 -15.51 7.62
CA LEU A 58 -23.11 -16.41 7.55
C LEU A 58 -23.01 -17.20 8.86
N ALA A 59 -22.07 -18.14 8.94
CA ALA A 59 -21.74 -18.82 10.20
C ALA A 59 -21.41 -17.78 11.29
N GLY A 60 -21.85 -18.05 12.53
CA GLY A 60 -21.70 -17.12 13.65
C GLY A 60 -22.74 -15.98 13.65
N ASP A 61 -23.88 -16.17 12.96
CA ASP A 61 -24.98 -15.20 12.88
C ASP A 61 -24.57 -13.83 12.32
N ILE A 62 -23.47 -13.80 11.55
CA ILE A 62 -22.99 -12.57 10.92
C ILE A 62 -23.88 -12.31 9.68
N PRO A 63 -24.50 -11.15 9.59
CA PRO A 63 -25.32 -10.83 8.41
C PRO A 63 -24.53 -10.89 7.10
N HIS A 64 -25.13 -11.47 6.05
CA HIS A 64 -24.51 -11.55 4.73
C HIS A 64 -24.12 -10.19 4.13
N ASP A 65 -24.86 -9.14 4.46
CA ASP A 65 -24.65 -7.76 4.03
C ASP A 65 -23.90 -6.92 5.09
N ARG A 66 -23.16 -7.54 6.01
CA ARG A 66 -22.28 -6.83 6.95
C ARG A 66 -21.22 -6.05 6.16
N LEU A 67 -21.08 -4.76 6.47
CA LEU A 67 -19.98 -3.92 5.97
C LEU A 67 -18.75 -4.12 6.87
N GLY A 68 -17.60 -4.38 6.29
CA GLY A 68 -16.35 -4.59 7.04
C GLY A 68 -15.24 -5.17 6.18
N GLY A 69 -14.11 -5.51 6.81
CA GLY A 69 -13.02 -6.23 6.17
C GLY A 69 -12.31 -5.45 5.05
N ILE A 70 -12.12 -4.14 5.20
CA ILE A 70 -11.63 -3.30 4.11
C ILE A 70 -10.13 -3.44 3.95
N SER A 71 -9.70 -4.10 2.86
CA SER A 71 -8.30 -4.28 2.48
C SER A 71 -7.78 -3.25 1.49
N ALA A 72 -8.65 -2.72 0.61
CA ALA A 72 -8.18 -1.74 -0.36
C ALA A 72 -9.19 -0.61 -0.62
N ILE A 73 -8.65 0.50 -1.13
CA ILE A 73 -9.41 1.65 -1.61
C ILE A 73 -8.78 2.20 -2.88
N GLU A 74 -9.61 2.66 -3.83
CA GLU A 74 -9.15 3.29 -5.06
C GLU A 74 -10.09 4.41 -5.49
N PHE A 75 -9.55 5.54 -5.93
CA PHE A 75 -10.33 6.65 -6.47
C PHE A 75 -10.86 6.30 -7.88
N THR A 76 -12.15 6.48 -8.10
CA THR A 76 -12.76 6.16 -9.40
C THR A 76 -12.48 7.20 -10.50
N GLY A 77 -11.89 8.34 -10.13
CA GLY A 77 -11.75 9.49 -11.03
C GLY A 77 -13.02 10.35 -11.18
N LYS A 78 -14.08 10.05 -10.42
CA LYS A 78 -15.40 10.73 -10.54
C LYS A 78 -15.90 11.20 -9.16
N ASP A 79 -16.38 12.41 -9.08
CA ASP A 79 -17.26 12.97 -8.04
C ASP A 79 -16.99 12.56 -6.58
N HIS A 80 -15.72 12.45 -6.16
CA HIS A 80 -15.32 11.99 -4.82
C HIS A 80 -15.72 10.51 -4.53
N GLU A 81 -15.94 9.72 -5.59
CA GLU A 81 -16.27 8.30 -5.46
C GLU A 81 -15.02 7.42 -5.41
N TYR A 82 -15.06 6.41 -4.56
CA TYR A 82 -13.99 5.44 -4.38
C TYR A 82 -14.56 4.03 -4.44
N VAL A 83 -13.80 3.11 -5.02
CA VAL A 83 -13.99 1.68 -4.79
C VAL A 83 -13.42 1.35 -3.41
N LEU A 84 -14.19 0.68 -2.59
CA LEU A 84 -13.80 0.14 -1.31
C LEU A 84 -13.91 -1.39 -1.39
N LEU A 85 -12.82 -2.11 -1.16
CA LEU A 85 -12.72 -3.55 -1.39
C LEU A 85 -12.58 -4.28 -0.05
N PRO A 86 -13.56 -5.11 0.37
CA PRO A 86 -13.38 -6.08 1.44
C PRO A 86 -12.50 -7.26 1.03
N ASP A 87 -11.85 -7.88 2.02
CA ASP A 87 -11.12 -9.15 1.88
C ASP A 87 -12.06 -10.36 1.72
N ARG A 88 -11.54 -11.57 2.02
CA ARG A 88 -12.29 -12.84 2.03
C ARG A 88 -13.49 -12.89 2.97
N GLY A 89 -13.71 -11.85 3.79
CA GLY A 89 -14.85 -11.77 4.69
C GLY A 89 -14.61 -12.33 6.10
N PRO A 90 -15.64 -12.33 6.92
CA PRO A 90 -15.52 -12.62 8.34
C PRO A 90 -15.02 -14.03 8.64
N ALA A 91 -14.31 -14.16 9.77
CA ALA A 91 -13.74 -15.40 10.29
C ALA A 91 -12.68 -16.02 9.37
N ASP A 92 -11.85 -15.17 8.73
CA ASP A 92 -10.60 -15.58 8.07
C ASP A 92 -10.80 -16.69 7.01
N GLY A 93 -11.84 -16.58 6.17
CA GLY A 93 -12.13 -17.56 5.13
C GLY A 93 -12.90 -18.81 5.60
N ALA A 94 -13.38 -18.84 6.85
CA ALA A 94 -14.24 -19.91 7.34
C ALA A 94 -15.71 -19.78 6.87
N THR A 95 -16.09 -18.64 6.26
CA THR A 95 -17.45 -18.39 5.80
C THR A 95 -17.54 -18.33 4.28
N ALA A 96 -18.71 -18.60 3.73
CA ALA A 96 -19.00 -18.42 2.31
C ALA A 96 -19.40 -16.96 2.02
N TYR A 97 -18.60 -16.00 2.52
CA TYR A 97 -18.79 -14.58 2.20
C TYR A 97 -18.68 -14.38 0.70
N ARG A 98 -19.69 -13.78 0.08
CA ARG A 98 -19.69 -13.46 -1.34
C ARG A 98 -18.85 -12.21 -1.54
N CYS A 99 -17.70 -12.35 -2.17
CA CYS A 99 -16.78 -11.26 -2.43
C CYS A 99 -17.45 -10.16 -3.27
N ARG A 100 -17.15 -8.92 -2.95
CA ARG A 100 -17.80 -7.75 -3.54
C ARG A 100 -16.92 -6.53 -3.39
N TYR A 101 -17.24 -5.48 -4.11
CA TYR A 101 -16.73 -4.15 -3.83
C TYR A 101 -17.87 -3.18 -3.58
N HIS A 102 -17.56 -2.06 -2.95
CA HIS A 102 -18.50 -0.98 -2.70
C HIS A 102 -18.07 0.28 -3.42
N ILE A 103 -19.04 1.09 -3.84
CA ILE A 103 -18.78 2.49 -4.17
C ILE A 103 -19.05 3.32 -2.93
N LEU A 104 -18.02 4.03 -2.52
CA LEU A 104 -18.02 4.94 -1.38
C LEU A 104 -17.95 6.37 -1.91
N LYS A 105 -18.78 7.28 -1.39
CA LYS A 105 -18.55 8.72 -1.50
C LYS A 105 -17.74 9.16 -0.29
N LEU A 106 -16.62 9.89 -0.52
CA LEU A 106 -15.76 10.45 0.51
C LEU A 106 -15.61 11.95 0.28
N ASP A 107 -16.26 12.76 1.10
CA ASP A 107 -16.12 14.21 1.06
C ASP A 107 -15.08 14.67 2.07
N VAL A 108 -14.08 15.43 1.58
CA VAL A 108 -12.97 15.93 2.39
C VAL A 108 -12.90 17.45 2.23
N ASP A 109 -13.07 18.16 3.33
CA ASP A 109 -12.85 19.61 3.43
C ASP A 109 -11.63 19.89 4.30
N ALA A 110 -10.60 20.51 3.72
CA ALA A 110 -9.36 20.90 4.40
C ALA A 110 -9.35 22.38 4.82
N GLY A 111 -10.50 23.07 4.75
CA GLY A 111 -10.66 24.49 5.07
C GLY A 111 -10.44 24.83 6.55
N GLN A 112 -11.03 25.96 6.99
CA GLN A 112 -10.85 26.46 8.36
C GLN A 112 -11.40 25.51 9.45
N THR A 113 -12.46 24.77 9.14
CA THR A 113 -13.03 23.73 9.99
C THR A 113 -12.96 22.40 9.24
N PRO A 114 -11.82 21.69 9.32
CA PRO A 114 -11.64 20.47 8.55
C PRO A 114 -12.70 19.40 8.85
N SER A 115 -13.18 18.72 7.82
CA SER A 115 -14.14 17.65 7.97
C SER A 115 -13.89 16.52 6.95
N VAL A 116 -14.22 15.29 7.34
CA VAL A 116 -14.16 14.11 6.49
C VAL A 116 -15.40 13.28 6.75
N SER A 117 -16.18 12.99 5.70
CA SER A 117 -17.38 12.17 5.80
C SER A 117 -17.43 11.13 4.70
N ALA A 118 -18.09 10.00 4.98
CA ALA A 118 -18.14 8.84 4.09
C ALA A 118 -19.52 8.22 4.07
N GLU A 119 -19.96 7.76 2.89
CA GLU A 119 -21.24 7.09 2.67
C GLU A 119 -21.08 5.98 1.62
N ILE A 120 -21.65 4.79 1.88
CA ILE A 120 -21.72 3.70 0.90
C ILE A 120 -22.89 3.95 -0.06
N LEU A 121 -22.58 4.09 -1.35
CA LEU A 121 -23.56 4.36 -2.40
C LEU A 121 -24.12 3.07 -3.01
N SER A 122 -23.26 2.08 -3.29
CA SER A 122 -23.64 0.81 -3.90
C SER A 122 -22.70 -0.33 -3.50
N SER A 123 -23.10 -1.58 -3.82
CA SER A 123 -22.28 -2.77 -3.64
C SER A 123 -22.47 -3.71 -4.83
N THR A 124 -21.38 -4.22 -5.39
CA THR A 124 -21.37 -5.09 -6.56
C THR A 124 -20.71 -6.42 -6.20
N LEU A 125 -21.42 -7.54 -6.43
CA LEU A 125 -20.87 -8.88 -6.22
C LEU A 125 -19.83 -9.21 -7.30
N LEU A 126 -18.77 -9.93 -6.91
CA LEU A 126 -17.73 -10.39 -7.81
C LEU A 126 -18.03 -11.81 -8.29
N GLN A 127 -17.88 -12.04 -9.59
CA GLN A 127 -18.22 -13.30 -10.23
C GLN A 127 -17.10 -13.75 -11.18
N ASP A 128 -17.00 -15.06 -11.39
CA ASP A 128 -16.15 -15.64 -12.43
C ASP A 128 -16.70 -15.33 -13.84
N GLU A 129 -16.02 -15.82 -14.88
CA GLU A 129 -16.41 -15.65 -16.28
C GLU A 129 -17.74 -16.33 -16.62
N SER A 130 -18.15 -17.33 -15.83
CA SER A 130 -19.40 -18.10 -15.99
C SER A 130 -20.55 -17.50 -15.22
N GLY A 131 -20.31 -16.51 -14.35
CA GLY A 131 -21.31 -15.84 -13.53
C GLY A 131 -21.54 -16.54 -12.17
N HIS A 132 -20.63 -17.40 -11.72
CA HIS A 132 -20.64 -17.92 -10.36
C HIS A 132 -20.02 -16.90 -9.42
N ASP A 133 -20.63 -16.72 -8.26
CA ASP A 133 -20.09 -15.79 -7.25
C ASP A 133 -18.76 -16.27 -6.72
N LEU A 134 -17.78 -15.37 -6.66
CA LEU A 134 -16.53 -15.59 -5.96
C LEU A 134 -16.78 -15.46 -4.45
N VAL A 135 -16.17 -16.35 -3.68
CA VAL A 135 -16.41 -16.45 -2.23
C VAL A 135 -15.10 -16.48 -1.45
N GLY A 136 -15.12 -15.89 -0.25
CA GLY A 136 -13.97 -15.88 0.64
C GLY A 136 -13.66 -17.20 1.31
N SER A 137 -14.52 -18.23 1.13
CA SER A 137 -14.32 -19.53 1.77
C SER A 137 -13.05 -20.23 1.32
N ALA A 138 -12.18 -20.55 2.26
CA ALA A 138 -10.96 -21.33 2.02
C ALA A 138 -11.25 -22.72 1.43
N THR A 139 -12.47 -23.25 1.62
CA THR A 139 -12.88 -24.58 1.10
C THR A 139 -13.31 -24.57 -0.37
N ALA A 140 -13.53 -23.40 -0.98
CA ALA A 140 -13.98 -23.27 -2.37
C ALA A 140 -12.79 -23.44 -3.36
N ILE A 141 -11.97 -24.47 -3.14
CA ILE A 141 -10.77 -24.78 -3.93
C ILE A 141 -11.12 -25.62 -5.15
N ASP A 142 -10.32 -25.49 -6.21
CA ASP A 142 -10.30 -26.36 -7.39
C ASP A 142 -8.85 -26.73 -7.69
N LYS A 143 -8.61 -27.93 -8.27
CA LYS A 143 -7.29 -28.36 -8.73
C LYS A 143 -6.71 -27.41 -9.79
N ASP A 144 -7.57 -26.91 -10.66
CA ASP A 144 -7.29 -25.78 -11.52
C ASP A 144 -7.60 -24.49 -10.78
N GLN A 145 -6.57 -23.87 -10.19
CA GLN A 145 -6.72 -22.65 -9.39
C GLN A 145 -7.44 -21.52 -10.13
N THR A 146 -7.44 -21.52 -11.46
CA THR A 146 -8.17 -20.50 -12.25
C THR A 146 -9.68 -20.73 -12.25
N LYS A 147 -10.14 -21.91 -11.84
CA LYS A 147 -11.55 -22.29 -11.68
C LYS A 147 -12.02 -22.30 -10.23
N ALA A 148 -11.11 -22.12 -9.28
CA ALA A 148 -11.45 -21.99 -7.89
C ALA A 148 -12.37 -20.80 -7.71
N LEU A 149 -13.41 -20.93 -6.91
CA LEU A 149 -14.30 -19.83 -6.55
C LEU A 149 -13.82 -19.10 -5.30
N ARG A 150 -12.84 -19.65 -4.58
CA ARG A 150 -12.24 -18.96 -3.44
C ARG A 150 -11.49 -17.74 -3.94
N PHE A 151 -11.72 -16.62 -3.30
CA PHE A 151 -11.10 -15.34 -3.63
C PHE A 151 -10.82 -14.56 -2.36
N ASP A 152 -9.62 -14.05 -2.26
CA ASP A 152 -9.16 -13.20 -1.18
C ASP A 152 -8.63 -11.90 -1.75
N PRO A 153 -9.52 -10.96 -2.05
CA PRO A 153 -9.15 -9.70 -2.68
C PRO A 153 -8.48 -8.78 -1.68
N GLU A 154 -7.25 -8.31 -2.00
CA GLU A 154 -6.44 -7.51 -1.10
C GLU A 154 -6.06 -6.14 -1.68
N GLY A 155 -5.92 -6.01 -3.00
CA GLY A 155 -5.62 -4.75 -3.68
C GLY A 155 -6.58 -4.47 -4.81
N VAL A 156 -6.91 -3.20 -5.06
CA VAL A 156 -7.78 -2.78 -6.17
C VAL A 156 -7.20 -1.58 -6.90
N ARG A 157 -7.21 -1.61 -8.25
CA ARG A 157 -6.87 -0.46 -9.09
C ARG A 157 -7.81 -0.37 -10.29
N ILE A 158 -8.03 0.84 -10.75
CA ILE A 158 -8.88 1.13 -11.93
C ILE A 158 -8.01 1.78 -12.99
N ASP A 159 -8.07 1.28 -14.23
CA ASP A 159 -7.40 1.94 -15.32
C ASP A 159 -8.26 3.09 -15.91
N ARG A 160 -7.63 3.90 -16.76
CA ARG A 160 -8.32 5.02 -17.44
C ARG A 160 -9.50 4.61 -18.35
N HIS A 161 -9.70 3.31 -18.57
CA HIS A 161 -10.80 2.76 -19.36
C HIS A 161 -11.92 2.16 -18.49
N GLY A 162 -11.79 2.25 -17.16
CA GLY A 162 -12.75 1.74 -16.19
C GLY A 162 -12.62 0.24 -15.92
N LYS A 163 -11.53 -0.41 -16.38
CA LYS A 163 -11.23 -1.80 -16.01
C LYS A 163 -10.74 -1.84 -14.57
N ILE A 164 -11.27 -2.77 -13.80
CA ILE A 164 -10.94 -2.94 -12.39
C ILE A 164 -10.00 -4.13 -12.26
N PHE A 165 -8.84 -3.92 -11.64
CA PHE A 165 -7.88 -4.97 -11.33
C PHE A 165 -7.87 -5.23 -9.84
N MET A 166 -7.86 -6.51 -9.44
CA MET A 166 -7.80 -6.92 -8.05
C MET A 166 -6.76 -8.02 -7.86
N SER A 167 -5.94 -7.90 -6.81
CA SER A 167 -5.03 -8.97 -6.39
C SER A 167 -5.78 -10.05 -5.62
N ASP A 168 -5.25 -11.28 -5.65
CA ASP A 168 -5.79 -12.45 -4.95
C ASP A 168 -4.71 -13.07 -4.07
N GLU A 169 -4.94 -13.11 -2.78
CA GLU A 169 -3.99 -13.71 -1.83
C GLU A 169 -4.00 -15.24 -1.86
N TYR A 170 -5.14 -15.87 -2.10
CA TYR A 170 -5.26 -17.32 -2.14
C TYR A 170 -4.54 -17.98 -3.33
N GLY A 171 -4.93 -17.59 -4.54
CA GLY A 171 -4.32 -18.11 -5.75
C GLY A 171 -3.51 -17.03 -6.41
N PRO A 172 -2.25 -16.74 -5.99
CA PRO A 172 -1.62 -15.47 -6.30
C PRO A 172 -1.74 -15.15 -7.78
N SER A 173 -2.62 -14.20 -8.09
CA SER A 173 -2.96 -13.73 -9.45
C SER A 173 -3.52 -12.32 -9.34
N VAL A 174 -3.54 -11.60 -10.46
CA VAL A 174 -4.30 -10.36 -10.57
C VAL A 174 -5.46 -10.62 -11.52
N TYR A 175 -6.67 -10.34 -11.09
CA TYR A 175 -7.88 -10.50 -11.89
C TYR A 175 -8.32 -9.17 -12.46
N GLU A 176 -8.75 -9.16 -13.73
CA GLU A 176 -9.45 -8.06 -14.36
C GLU A 176 -10.96 -8.28 -14.26
N PHE A 177 -11.68 -7.26 -13.81
CA PHE A 177 -13.15 -7.27 -13.69
C PHE A 177 -13.76 -6.13 -14.51
N SER A 178 -14.96 -6.35 -15.00
CA SER A 178 -15.83 -5.30 -15.49
C SER A 178 -16.47 -4.52 -14.32
N GLU A 179 -17.03 -3.35 -14.59
CA GLU A 179 -17.81 -2.57 -13.60
C GLU A 179 -19.01 -3.35 -13.03
N SER A 180 -19.51 -4.37 -13.72
CA SER A 180 -20.58 -5.24 -13.21
C SER A 180 -20.08 -6.35 -12.28
N GLY A 181 -18.79 -6.39 -11.94
CA GLY A 181 -18.17 -7.38 -11.07
C GLY A 181 -17.86 -8.71 -11.74
N LYS A 182 -17.97 -8.83 -13.06
CA LYS A 182 -17.63 -10.06 -13.77
C LYS A 182 -16.16 -10.10 -14.14
N ARG A 183 -15.45 -11.18 -13.79
CA ARG A 183 -14.06 -11.41 -14.17
C ARG A 183 -13.94 -11.53 -15.68
N THR A 184 -13.01 -10.81 -16.29
CA THR A 184 -12.79 -10.77 -17.74
C THR A 184 -11.44 -11.31 -18.15
N ALA A 185 -10.43 -11.25 -17.25
CA ALA A 185 -9.10 -11.80 -17.50
C ALA A 185 -8.37 -12.19 -16.21
N ILE A 186 -7.31 -12.96 -16.36
CA ILE A 186 -6.39 -13.36 -15.29
C ILE A 186 -4.95 -13.07 -15.73
N LEU A 187 -4.26 -12.22 -14.99
CA LEU A 187 -2.82 -11.99 -15.12
C LEU A 187 -2.11 -12.97 -14.19
N LYS A 188 -1.42 -13.95 -14.79
CA LYS A 188 -0.81 -15.05 -14.02
C LYS A 188 0.56 -14.65 -13.51
N VAL A 189 0.83 -14.96 -12.24
CA VAL A 189 2.18 -14.86 -11.67
C VAL A 189 3.06 -16.01 -12.16
N PRO A 190 4.40 -15.85 -12.10
CA PRO A 190 5.35 -16.95 -12.31
C PRO A 190 5.08 -18.13 -11.36
N SER A 191 5.42 -19.36 -11.79
CA SER A 191 5.11 -20.59 -11.06
C SER A 191 5.69 -20.62 -9.63
N ARG A 192 6.81 -19.94 -9.40
CA ARG A 192 7.48 -19.88 -8.08
C ARG A 192 6.64 -19.20 -6.99
N PHE A 193 5.60 -18.44 -7.36
CA PHE A 193 4.68 -17.82 -6.40
C PHE A 193 3.54 -18.76 -5.99
N LYS A 194 3.28 -19.80 -6.79
CA LYS A 194 2.16 -20.72 -6.59
C LYS A 194 2.55 -21.85 -5.67
N ILE A 195 1.59 -22.31 -4.89
CA ILE A 195 1.71 -23.51 -4.08
C ILE A 195 1.22 -24.73 -4.87
N ALA A 196 1.84 -25.87 -4.63
CA ALA A 196 1.51 -27.12 -5.31
C ALA A 196 0.37 -27.88 -4.64
N ARG A 197 0.25 -27.77 -3.32
CA ARG A 197 -0.75 -28.49 -2.51
C ARG A 197 -1.65 -27.51 -1.81
N LEU A 198 -2.90 -27.48 -2.23
CA LEU A 198 -3.94 -26.63 -1.68
C LEU A 198 -4.57 -27.30 -0.46
N SER A 199 -4.84 -26.53 0.58
CA SER A 199 -5.68 -26.91 1.70
C SER A 199 -6.55 -25.75 2.13
N ALA A 200 -7.72 -26.05 2.70
CA ALA A 200 -8.54 -25.06 3.40
C ALA A 200 -7.92 -24.67 4.76
N GLU A 201 -7.10 -25.55 5.32
CA GLU A 201 -6.42 -25.36 6.60
C GLU A 201 -5.04 -24.72 6.36
N ALA A 202 -4.85 -23.48 6.78
CA ALA A 202 -3.62 -22.70 6.56
C ALA A 202 -2.36 -23.40 7.09
N ALA A 203 -2.45 -24.05 8.27
CA ALA A 203 -1.33 -24.80 8.84
C ALA A 203 -0.92 -26.01 7.99
N GLU A 204 -1.91 -26.76 7.48
CA GLU A 204 -1.69 -27.88 6.59
C GLU A 204 -1.11 -27.40 5.24
N GLU A 205 -1.69 -26.34 4.66
CA GLU A 205 -1.22 -25.78 3.40
C GLU A 205 0.25 -25.33 3.53
N GLY A 206 0.61 -24.65 4.63
CA GLY A 206 1.99 -24.24 4.89
C GLY A 206 2.97 -25.39 5.11
N ALA A 207 2.55 -26.46 5.78
CA ALA A 207 3.39 -27.62 6.07
C ALA A 207 3.65 -28.49 4.84
N GLN A 208 2.71 -28.56 3.89
CA GLN A 208 2.79 -29.40 2.70
C GLN A 208 3.56 -28.79 1.54
N ASN A 209 3.86 -27.47 1.57
CA ASN A 209 4.52 -26.78 0.49
C ASN A 209 5.93 -26.32 0.87
N THR A 210 6.86 -26.49 -0.06
CA THR A 210 8.27 -26.05 0.07
C THR A 210 8.59 -24.82 -0.76
N SER A 211 7.65 -24.36 -1.58
CA SER A 211 7.76 -23.15 -2.41
C SER A 211 6.39 -22.53 -2.62
N GLY A 212 6.40 -21.28 -3.07
CA GLY A 212 5.21 -20.49 -3.30
C GLY A 212 4.92 -19.49 -2.17
N ARG A 213 3.73 -18.91 -2.20
CA ARG A 213 3.27 -18.00 -1.15
C ARG A 213 3.15 -18.72 0.20
N GLN A 214 3.34 -17.98 1.28
CA GLN A 214 2.93 -18.45 2.59
C GLN A 214 1.40 -18.39 2.73
N PRO A 215 0.77 -19.24 3.55
CA PRO A 215 -0.63 -19.03 3.94
C PRO A 215 -0.81 -17.65 4.57
N ASN A 216 -1.82 -16.90 4.14
CA ASN A 216 -2.04 -15.52 4.57
C ASN A 216 -0.77 -14.66 4.43
N GLY A 217 -0.21 -14.62 3.24
CA GLY A 217 1.04 -13.92 2.91
C GLY A 217 1.30 -13.89 1.41
N GLY A 218 0.21 -13.85 0.62
CA GLY A 218 0.22 -13.84 -0.85
C GLY A 218 0.34 -12.45 -1.46
N LEU A 219 -0.36 -12.22 -2.59
CA LEU A 219 -0.44 -10.90 -3.22
C LEU A 219 -1.38 -10.01 -2.43
N GLU A 220 -0.81 -9.00 -1.85
CA GLU A 220 -1.49 -8.02 -1.01
C GLU A 220 -1.81 -6.77 -1.83
N GLY A 221 -0.94 -5.78 -1.77
CA GLY A 221 -1.16 -4.52 -2.44
C GLY A 221 -1.01 -4.57 -3.96
N LEU A 222 -1.70 -3.67 -4.64
CA LEU A 222 -1.68 -3.53 -6.09
C LEU A 222 -1.50 -2.05 -6.47
N ALA A 223 -0.68 -1.77 -7.47
CA ALA A 223 -0.54 -0.45 -8.07
C ALA A 223 -0.69 -0.51 -9.58
N ILE A 224 -1.25 0.53 -10.17
CA ILE A 224 -1.21 0.77 -11.61
C ILE A 224 -0.45 2.07 -11.87
N ILE A 225 0.39 2.14 -12.89
CA ILE A 225 1.05 3.40 -13.23
C ILE A 225 0.10 4.31 -14.03
N PRO A 226 0.33 5.65 -14.05
CA PRO A 226 -0.64 6.60 -14.61
C PRO A 226 -1.07 6.35 -16.05
N ASP A 227 -0.19 5.79 -16.90
CA ASP A 227 -0.54 5.46 -18.27
C ASP A 227 -1.33 4.16 -18.45
N GLY A 228 -1.50 3.37 -17.36
CA GLY A 228 -2.25 2.12 -17.34
C GLY A 228 -1.55 0.93 -18.00
N THR A 229 -0.28 1.07 -18.44
CA THR A 229 0.42 0.01 -19.17
C THR A 229 1.01 -1.06 -18.27
N LYS A 230 1.23 -0.76 -16.98
CA LYS A 230 1.84 -1.68 -16.03
C LYS A 230 1.10 -1.71 -14.70
N LEU A 231 1.02 -2.92 -14.16
CA LEU A 231 0.58 -3.17 -12.79
C LEU A 231 1.77 -3.65 -11.95
N TYR A 232 1.75 -3.33 -10.68
CA TYR A 232 2.72 -3.80 -9.69
C TYR A 232 1.96 -4.42 -8.52
N ALA A 233 2.27 -5.68 -8.20
CA ALA A 233 1.69 -6.37 -7.06
C ALA A 233 2.77 -6.68 -6.04
N SER A 234 2.53 -6.37 -4.78
CA SER A 234 3.46 -6.68 -3.69
C SER A 234 3.04 -7.96 -2.98
N MET A 235 4.03 -8.82 -2.67
CA MET A 235 3.82 -9.90 -1.72
C MET A 235 3.76 -9.33 -0.30
N GLN A 236 2.82 -9.77 0.52
CA GLN A 236 2.77 -9.41 1.94
C GLN A 236 4.03 -9.88 2.66
N ARG A 237 4.42 -11.14 2.39
CA ARG A 237 5.54 -11.81 3.07
C ARG A 237 6.50 -12.42 2.07
N PRO A 238 7.76 -12.74 2.49
CA PRO A 238 8.67 -13.54 1.69
C PRO A 238 8.03 -14.87 1.26
N LEU A 239 8.34 -15.35 0.06
CA LEU A 239 7.91 -16.68 -0.37
C LEU A 239 8.44 -17.77 0.58
N ILE A 240 7.84 -18.95 0.57
CA ILE A 240 8.26 -20.10 1.39
C ILE A 240 9.76 -20.36 1.19
N GLN A 241 10.23 -20.43 -0.07
CA GLN A 241 11.63 -20.65 -0.41
C GLN A 241 12.57 -19.46 -0.11
N ASP A 242 12.01 -18.27 0.10
CA ASP A 242 12.75 -17.05 0.43
C ASP A 242 12.73 -16.75 1.95
N SER A 243 12.33 -17.73 2.79
CA SER A 243 12.08 -17.54 4.21
C SER A 243 12.68 -18.69 5.05
N ARG A 244 12.88 -18.45 6.33
CA ARG A 244 13.28 -19.48 7.30
C ARG A 244 12.05 -20.12 7.91
N PRO A 245 12.07 -21.43 8.16
CA PRO A 245 11.05 -22.08 8.98
C PRO A 245 10.91 -21.39 10.34
N GLY A 246 9.71 -21.41 10.91
CA GLY A 246 9.49 -21.01 12.29
C GLY A 246 10.26 -21.92 13.26
N LYS A 247 10.32 -21.54 14.53
CA LYS A 247 11.05 -22.30 15.56
C LYS A 247 10.40 -23.63 15.89
N LYS A 248 9.08 -23.70 15.71
CA LYS A 248 8.26 -24.93 15.90
C LYS A 248 7.45 -25.18 14.65
N GLU A 249 6.99 -26.41 14.49
CA GLU A 249 6.01 -26.76 13.45
C GLU A 249 4.75 -25.89 13.62
N GLY A 250 4.27 -25.31 12.53
CA GLY A 250 3.13 -24.39 12.53
C GLY A 250 3.46 -22.91 12.86
N ASP A 251 4.67 -22.61 13.32
CA ASP A 251 5.08 -21.21 13.48
C ASP A 251 5.18 -20.52 12.11
N LYS A 252 4.85 -19.23 12.08
CA LYS A 252 5.03 -18.40 10.89
C LYS A 252 6.50 -18.42 10.44
N ARG A 253 6.73 -18.59 9.14
CA ARG A 253 8.06 -18.47 8.54
C ARG A 253 8.51 -17.01 8.60
N THR A 254 9.81 -16.77 8.66
CA THR A 254 10.40 -15.44 8.83
C THR A 254 11.42 -15.11 7.76
N GLY A 255 11.52 -13.85 7.44
CA GLY A 255 12.49 -13.27 6.50
C GLY A 255 12.15 -11.82 6.22
N THR A 256 13.07 -11.10 5.59
CA THR A 256 12.88 -9.70 5.22
C THR A 256 12.80 -9.49 3.71
N ASN A 257 13.18 -10.46 2.90
CA ASN A 257 13.23 -10.30 1.45
C ASN A 257 11.91 -10.70 0.80
N THR A 258 11.03 -9.70 0.57
CA THR A 258 9.81 -9.90 -0.18
C THR A 258 9.94 -9.41 -1.63
N ARG A 259 8.95 -9.72 -2.47
CA ARG A 259 8.99 -9.43 -3.90
C ARG A 259 7.86 -8.50 -4.32
N ILE A 260 8.18 -7.57 -5.23
CA ILE A 260 7.21 -6.82 -6.02
C ILE A 260 7.24 -7.39 -7.44
N ILE A 261 6.08 -7.71 -8.00
CA ILE A 261 5.92 -8.22 -9.37
C ILE A 261 5.39 -7.09 -10.23
N GLU A 262 6.09 -6.75 -11.31
CA GLU A 262 5.59 -5.91 -12.38
C GLU A 262 4.91 -6.80 -13.43
N PHE A 263 3.74 -6.40 -13.90
CA PHE A 263 3.04 -6.97 -15.04
C PHE A 263 2.96 -5.94 -16.18
N ASP A 264 3.35 -6.31 -17.37
CA ASP A 264 2.97 -5.60 -18.55
C ASP A 264 1.54 -6.04 -18.93
N VAL A 265 0.59 -5.11 -18.85
CA VAL A 265 -0.85 -5.42 -18.98
C VAL A 265 -1.19 -6.00 -20.34
N ALA A 266 -0.55 -5.52 -21.40
CA ALA A 266 -0.85 -5.95 -22.77
C ALA A 266 -0.29 -7.34 -23.09
N SER A 267 0.94 -7.65 -22.64
CA SER A 267 1.63 -8.91 -22.99
C SER A 267 1.56 -9.97 -21.91
N GLY A 268 1.20 -9.60 -20.68
CA GLY A 268 1.24 -10.48 -19.50
C GLY A 268 2.65 -10.86 -19.06
N LYS A 269 3.71 -10.23 -19.63
CA LYS A 269 5.09 -10.47 -19.18
C LYS A 269 5.31 -9.86 -17.81
N THR A 270 6.18 -10.51 -17.02
CA THR A 270 6.48 -10.08 -15.65
C THR A 270 7.96 -9.79 -15.48
N ARG A 271 8.26 -8.86 -14.56
CA ARG A 271 9.56 -8.66 -13.93
C ARG A 271 9.38 -8.71 -12.42
N GLU A 272 10.44 -8.92 -11.68
CA GLU A 272 10.39 -9.00 -10.24
C GLU A 272 11.44 -8.11 -9.61
N PHE A 273 11.12 -7.50 -8.48
CA PHE A 273 12.01 -6.62 -7.73
C PHE A 273 12.05 -7.04 -6.26
N LEU A 274 13.25 -6.95 -5.66
CA LEU A 274 13.44 -7.21 -4.25
C LEU A 274 13.00 -5.98 -3.44
N TYR A 275 12.06 -6.19 -2.51
CA TYR A 275 11.69 -5.22 -1.47
C TYR A 275 12.11 -5.75 -0.10
N PRO A 276 13.10 -5.15 0.57
CA PRO A 276 13.50 -5.57 1.91
C PRO A 276 12.59 -4.93 2.97
N LEU A 277 11.92 -5.76 3.78
CA LEU A 277 11.20 -5.34 4.97
C LEU A 277 12.17 -4.83 6.04
N ASP A 278 11.76 -3.87 6.87
CA ASP A 278 12.58 -3.35 7.98
C ASP A 278 12.71 -4.36 9.13
N ASP A 279 11.70 -5.22 9.32
CA ASP A 279 11.69 -6.26 10.35
C ASP A 279 10.98 -7.52 9.83
N THR A 280 11.38 -8.69 10.32
CA THR A 280 10.76 -9.98 9.97
C THR A 280 9.32 -10.14 10.46
N LYS A 281 8.86 -9.26 11.35
CA LYS A 281 7.48 -9.22 11.87
C LYS A 281 6.57 -8.36 10.99
N ASN A 282 7.14 -7.56 10.10
CA ASN A 282 6.39 -6.69 9.22
C ASN A 282 5.87 -7.45 8.00
N GLY A 283 4.89 -6.86 7.36
CA GLY A 283 4.40 -7.22 6.03
C GLY A 283 4.09 -5.97 5.23
N VAL A 284 4.03 -6.11 3.91
CA VAL A 284 3.49 -5.08 3.03
C VAL A 284 1.99 -5.26 2.99
N SER A 285 1.22 -4.19 3.22
CA SER A 285 -0.24 -4.22 3.05
C SER A 285 -0.70 -3.54 1.77
N GLU A 286 0.00 -2.52 1.29
CA GLU A 286 -0.43 -1.84 0.08
C GLU A 286 0.76 -1.24 -0.67
N ILE A 287 0.59 -1.08 -2.00
CA ILE A 287 1.48 -0.33 -2.88
C ILE A 287 0.63 0.61 -3.75
N LEU A 288 1.00 1.88 -3.82
CA LEU A 288 0.30 2.92 -4.58
C LEU A 288 1.27 3.68 -5.47
N ALA A 289 1.01 3.76 -6.77
CA ALA A 289 1.91 4.44 -7.69
C ALA A 289 1.86 5.97 -7.55
N ILE A 290 3.03 6.59 -7.46
CA ILE A 290 3.22 8.04 -7.57
C ILE A 290 3.41 8.41 -9.06
N ASN A 291 4.21 7.63 -9.76
CA ASN A 291 4.50 7.77 -11.19
C ASN A 291 4.90 6.42 -11.80
N SER A 292 5.63 6.40 -12.91
CA SER A 292 6.01 5.17 -13.62
C SER A 292 6.99 4.24 -12.88
N HIS A 293 7.68 4.73 -11.83
CA HIS A 293 8.72 3.95 -11.11
C HIS A 293 8.78 4.25 -9.61
N GLU A 294 8.09 5.27 -9.12
CA GLU A 294 8.01 5.59 -7.69
C GLU A 294 6.64 5.22 -7.13
N PHE A 295 6.64 4.71 -5.89
CA PHE A 295 5.45 4.20 -5.22
C PHE A 295 5.43 4.61 -3.74
N LEU A 296 4.25 4.67 -3.14
CA LEU A 296 4.09 4.56 -1.68
C LEU A 296 3.86 3.09 -1.35
N VAL A 297 4.62 2.56 -0.40
CA VAL A 297 4.46 1.19 0.10
C VAL A 297 4.12 1.26 1.58
N LEU A 298 3.00 0.66 1.96
CA LEU A 298 2.58 0.54 3.36
C LEU A 298 3.18 -0.73 3.96
N GLU A 299 4.07 -0.54 4.92
CA GLU A 299 4.69 -1.60 5.71
C GLU A 299 4.21 -1.52 7.15
N ARG A 300 3.70 -2.64 7.68
CA ARG A 300 3.20 -2.69 9.05
C ARG A 300 3.54 -4.00 9.76
N ASP A 301 3.57 -3.93 11.09
CA ASP A 301 3.47 -5.10 11.97
C ASP A 301 2.00 -5.53 12.16
N GLY A 302 1.80 -6.71 12.76
CA GLY A 302 0.49 -7.25 13.11
C GLY A 302 0.07 -6.89 14.54
N LYS A 303 0.26 -5.62 14.97
CA LYS A 303 -0.07 -5.15 16.31
C LYS A 303 -0.90 -3.88 16.24
N GLY A 304 -1.82 -3.73 17.20
CA GLY A 304 -2.60 -2.52 17.43
C GLY A 304 -2.35 -1.93 18.82
N GLY A 305 -3.02 -0.84 19.11
CA GLY A 305 -2.94 -0.16 20.41
C GLY A 305 -1.51 0.28 20.74
N LEU A 306 -1.15 0.12 22.01
CA LEU A 306 0.19 0.48 22.51
C LEU A 306 1.30 -0.50 22.07
N GLU A 307 0.94 -1.65 21.49
CA GLU A 307 1.90 -2.63 20.98
C GLU A 307 2.32 -2.37 19.52
N ALA A 308 1.64 -1.48 18.81
CA ALA A 308 1.99 -1.11 17.44
C ALA A 308 3.37 -0.43 17.41
N VAL A 309 4.26 -0.90 16.54
CA VAL A 309 5.64 -0.40 16.39
C VAL A 309 5.90 0.12 14.98
N THR A 310 5.35 -0.55 13.97
CA THR A 310 5.55 -0.20 12.57
C THR A 310 4.21 0.01 11.88
N LYS A 311 3.92 1.26 11.49
CA LYS A 311 2.76 1.67 10.67
C LYS A 311 3.24 2.78 9.74
N LYS A 312 4.03 2.38 8.72
CA LYS A 312 4.84 3.32 7.94
C LYS A 312 4.53 3.23 6.46
N LEU A 313 4.45 4.39 5.83
CA LEU A 313 4.50 4.50 4.38
C LEU A 313 5.93 4.85 3.98
N PHE A 314 6.49 4.06 3.08
CA PHE A 314 7.77 4.35 2.46
C PHE A 314 7.56 4.84 1.03
N LYS A 315 8.28 5.89 0.64
CA LYS A 315 8.48 6.20 -0.77
C LYS A 315 9.52 5.24 -1.32
N VAL A 316 9.15 4.52 -2.35
CA VAL A 316 9.93 3.43 -2.95
C VAL A 316 10.20 3.76 -4.41
N ASP A 317 11.47 3.71 -4.81
CA ASP A 317 11.90 3.91 -6.19
C ASP A 317 12.44 2.59 -6.76
N LEU A 318 11.86 2.15 -7.86
CA LEU A 318 12.28 0.98 -8.62
C LEU A 318 13.20 1.32 -9.80
N ALA A 319 13.49 2.63 -10.03
CA ALA A 319 14.44 3.02 -11.06
C ALA A 319 15.85 2.49 -10.73
N GLY A 320 16.38 1.66 -11.63
CA GLY A 320 17.68 1.02 -11.42
C GLY A 320 17.71 -0.15 -10.44
N ALA A 321 16.56 -0.58 -9.90
CA ALA A 321 16.46 -1.84 -9.18
C ALA A 321 16.71 -3.03 -10.11
N THR A 322 17.37 -4.08 -9.59
CA THR A 322 17.68 -5.27 -10.37
C THR A 322 16.43 -6.10 -10.62
N ASP A 323 16.18 -6.47 -11.88
CA ASP A 323 15.19 -7.51 -12.19
C ASP A 323 15.70 -8.87 -11.67
N ILE A 324 15.01 -9.39 -10.66
CA ILE A 324 15.33 -10.66 -10.00
C ILE A 324 14.48 -11.83 -10.51
N SER A 325 13.81 -11.69 -11.64
CA SER A 325 12.94 -12.75 -12.21
C SER A 325 13.68 -14.05 -12.53
N GLN A 326 15.02 -14.03 -12.61
CA GLN A 326 15.85 -15.23 -12.77
C GLN A 326 16.27 -15.87 -11.44
N HIS A 327 15.97 -15.26 -10.29
CA HIS A 327 16.27 -15.80 -8.98
C HIS A 327 15.12 -16.66 -8.47
N GLU A 328 15.23 -17.99 -8.59
CA GLU A 328 14.22 -18.92 -8.07
C GLU A 328 14.05 -18.81 -6.56
N THR A 329 15.14 -18.52 -5.84
CA THR A 329 15.16 -18.29 -4.39
C THR A 329 15.95 -17.04 -4.03
N LEU A 330 15.57 -16.42 -2.93
CA LEU A 330 16.32 -15.33 -2.27
C LEU A 330 16.79 -15.80 -0.89
N PRO A 331 17.89 -15.26 -0.35
CA PRO A 331 18.21 -15.47 1.07
C PRO A 331 17.07 -14.88 1.92
N ALA A 332 16.79 -15.49 3.06
CA ALA A 332 15.73 -15.01 3.95
C ALA A 332 15.98 -13.58 4.45
N ASP A 333 17.26 -13.20 4.60
CA ASP A 333 17.68 -11.84 4.96
C ASP A 333 18.95 -11.47 4.19
N GLY A 334 19.23 -10.16 4.17
CA GLY A 334 20.37 -9.59 3.46
C GLY A 334 20.15 -9.55 1.94
N ILE A 335 20.89 -8.68 1.29
CA ILE A 335 20.75 -8.46 -0.16
C ILE A 335 21.70 -9.41 -0.90
N PRO A 336 21.23 -10.19 -1.90
CA PRO A 336 22.12 -11.03 -2.71
C PRO A 336 23.19 -10.20 -3.43
N THR A 337 24.38 -10.78 -3.59
CA THR A 337 25.49 -10.12 -4.30
C THR A 337 25.07 -9.74 -5.72
N GLY A 338 25.32 -8.49 -6.11
CA GLY A 338 24.98 -7.96 -7.43
C GLY A 338 23.52 -7.54 -7.61
N VAL A 339 22.67 -7.74 -6.62
CA VAL A 339 21.27 -7.28 -6.65
C VAL A 339 21.19 -5.88 -6.02
N LYS A 340 20.56 -4.95 -6.74
CA LYS A 340 20.11 -3.66 -6.21
C LYS A 340 18.63 -3.79 -5.84
N PRO A 341 18.28 -3.72 -4.56
CA PRO A 341 16.88 -3.77 -4.14
C PRO A 341 16.14 -2.50 -4.52
N ALA A 342 14.82 -2.48 -4.34
CA ALA A 342 14.02 -1.27 -4.31
C ALA A 342 14.62 -0.28 -3.30
N HIS A 343 14.83 0.97 -3.74
CA HIS A 343 15.31 2.03 -2.84
C HIS A 343 14.13 2.60 -2.08
N LYS A 344 14.14 2.54 -0.74
CA LYS A 344 13.05 3.05 0.09
C LYS A 344 13.51 4.13 1.06
N THR A 345 12.68 5.14 1.27
CA THR A 345 12.84 6.21 2.25
C THR A 345 11.53 6.38 3.02
N LEU A 346 11.63 6.68 4.32
CA LEU A 346 10.43 6.92 5.13
C LEU A 346 9.69 8.16 4.60
N PHE A 347 8.41 8.00 4.29
CA PHE A 347 7.54 9.06 3.83
C PHE A 347 6.60 9.55 4.93
N LEU A 348 5.88 8.61 5.59
CA LEU A 348 4.96 8.92 6.67
C LEU A 348 4.99 7.81 7.72
N ASP A 349 5.10 8.18 8.99
CA ASP A 349 4.90 7.28 10.13
C ASP A 349 3.59 7.66 10.83
N MET A 350 2.58 6.79 10.73
CA MET A 350 1.26 7.05 11.32
C MET A 350 1.28 7.05 12.84
N LEU A 351 2.31 6.45 13.47
CA LEU A 351 2.51 6.49 14.92
C LEU A 351 3.17 7.78 15.39
N SER A 352 3.57 8.68 14.48
CA SER A 352 4.14 9.98 14.83
C SER A 352 3.18 10.79 15.70
N PRO A 353 3.64 11.35 16.84
CA PRO A 353 2.80 12.16 17.72
C PRO A 353 2.10 13.33 17.03
N LYS A 354 2.66 13.84 15.94
CA LYS A 354 2.09 14.97 15.17
C LYS A 354 0.68 14.71 14.64
N PHE A 355 0.31 13.44 14.43
CA PHE A 355 -1.00 13.08 13.91
C PHE A 355 -2.04 12.81 15.00
N GLY A 356 -1.59 12.59 16.26
CA GLY A 356 -2.50 12.27 17.37
C GLY A 356 -3.26 10.96 17.20
N LEU A 357 -2.79 10.07 16.34
CA LEU A 357 -3.45 8.78 16.06
C LEU A 357 -2.99 7.67 17.00
N ALA A 358 -1.71 7.69 17.44
CA ALA A 358 -1.14 6.67 18.30
C ALA A 358 -1.84 6.63 19.66
N GLY A 359 -1.96 5.42 20.25
CA GLY A 359 -2.58 5.22 21.55
C GLY A 359 -3.24 3.85 21.68
N SER A 360 -3.93 3.61 22.79
CA SER A 360 -4.55 2.31 23.12
C SER A 360 -5.60 1.84 22.10
N ASN A 361 -6.19 2.76 21.36
CA ASN A 361 -7.21 2.47 20.34
C ASN A 361 -6.66 2.49 18.91
N PHE A 362 -5.33 2.56 18.73
CA PHE A 362 -4.74 2.54 17.39
C PHE A 362 -5.05 1.21 16.71
N PRO A 363 -5.57 1.22 15.46
CA PRO A 363 -5.98 -0.02 14.79
C PRO A 363 -4.78 -0.90 14.43
N GLU A 364 -5.00 -2.21 14.39
CA GLU A 364 -3.99 -3.19 13.97
C GLU A 364 -3.77 -3.12 12.45
N LYS A 365 -4.86 -3.18 11.69
CA LYS A 365 -4.87 -3.36 10.24
C LYS A 365 -5.03 -2.03 9.52
N ILE A 366 -3.91 -1.44 9.14
CA ILE A 366 -3.85 -0.35 8.17
C ILE A 366 -3.64 -1.02 6.81
N GLU A 367 -4.58 -0.90 5.86
CA GLU A 367 -4.55 -1.73 4.66
C GLU A 367 -4.51 -0.90 3.37
N GLY A 368 -5.55 -0.17 3.03
CA GLY A 368 -5.70 0.46 1.72
C GLY A 368 -5.11 1.87 1.60
N LEU A 369 -4.58 2.21 0.44
CA LEU A 369 -4.11 3.55 0.07
C LEU A 369 -4.72 3.99 -1.25
N ALA A 370 -5.19 5.25 -1.31
CA ALA A 370 -5.59 5.89 -2.56
C ALA A 370 -5.19 7.37 -2.59
N PHE A 371 -4.77 7.87 -3.73
CA PHE A 371 -4.83 9.31 -3.97
C PHE A 371 -6.26 9.71 -4.34
N GLY A 372 -6.68 10.89 -3.90
CA GLY A 372 -7.95 11.48 -4.28
C GLY A 372 -7.76 12.69 -5.18
N PRO A 373 -8.84 13.43 -5.48
CA PRO A 373 -8.74 14.70 -6.16
C PRO A 373 -7.91 15.69 -5.32
N ASP A 374 -7.21 16.60 -5.98
CA ASP A 374 -6.49 17.66 -5.28
C ASP A 374 -7.44 18.45 -4.36
N LEU A 375 -6.95 18.78 -3.18
CA LEU A 375 -7.67 19.63 -2.24
C LEU A 375 -7.82 21.05 -2.79
N ALA A 376 -8.81 21.80 -2.29
CA ALA A 376 -9.09 23.17 -2.74
C ALA A 376 -7.88 24.12 -2.59
N ASP A 377 -6.97 23.85 -1.67
CA ASP A 377 -5.71 24.59 -1.46
C ASP A 377 -4.55 24.11 -2.35
N GLY A 378 -4.80 23.14 -3.23
CA GLY A 378 -3.84 22.60 -4.20
C GLY A 378 -2.92 21.49 -3.68
N ARG A 379 -3.05 21.07 -2.41
CA ARG A 379 -2.32 19.91 -1.88
C ARG A 379 -2.93 18.60 -2.40
N ARG A 380 -2.12 17.54 -2.40
CA ARG A 380 -2.60 16.18 -2.74
C ARG A 380 -3.40 15.59 -1.58
N LEU A 381 -4.48 14.89 -1.90
CA LEU A 381 -5.22 14.09 -0.93
C LEU A 381 -4.69 12.65 -0.97
N LEU A 382 -4.22 12.14 0.18
CA LEU A 382 -3.97 10.71 0.40
C LEU A 382 -5.00 10.17 1.39
N VAL A 383 -5.70 9.12 1.01
CA VAL A 383 -6.63 8.39 1.86
C VAL A 383 -5.99 7.09 2.31
N VAL A 384 -6.11 6.79 3.62
CA VAL A 384 -5.65 5.54 4.22
C VAL A 384 -6.87 4.83 4.81
N ALA A 385 -7.18 3.64 4.31
CA ALA A 385 -8.28 2.82 4.78
C ALA A 385 -7.80 1.81 5.85
N ILE A 386 -8.67 1.55 6.81
CA ILE A 386 -8.39 0.70 7.95
C ILE A 386 -9.47 -0.37 8.05
N ASP A 387 -9.01 -1.62 8.06
CA ASP A 387 -9.84 -2.79 8.24
C ASP A 387 -10.31 -2.93 9.69
N ASN A 388 -11.59 -3.27 9.86
CA ASN A 388 -12.20 -3.56 11.15
C ASN A 388 -12.41 -5.06 11.41
N ASP A 389 -11.88 -5.97 10.53
CA ASP A 389 -12.07 -7.43 10.62
C ASP A 389 -13.55 -7.86 10.69
N PHE A 390 -14.47 -7.14 10.11
CA PHE A 390 -15.92 -7.35 10.29
C PHE A 390 -16.39 -7.33 11.75
N ILE A 391 -15.57 -6.81 12.67
CA ILE A 391 -15.92 -6.69 14.10
C ILE A 391 -16.93 -5.58 14.27
N ALA A 392 -18.14 -5.94 14.73
CA ALA A 392 -19.28 -5.02 14.84
C ALA A 392 -19.02 -3.80 15.73
N GLU A 393 -18.21 -3.96 16.74
CA GLU A 393 -17.87 -2.93 17.73
C GLU A 393 -16.78 -1.98 17.25
N LYS A 394 -16.09 -2.31 16.13
CA LYS A 394 -15.03 -1.49 15.56
C LYS A 394 -15.54 -0.77 14.31
N PRO A 395 -15.37 0.56 14.20
CA PRO A 395 -15.68 1.27 12.97
C PRO A 395 -14.64 0.98 11.89
N ILE A 396 -15.05 1.04 10.63
CA ILE A 396 -14.13 1.23 9.51
C ILE A 396 -13.67 2.68 9.55
N LEU A 397 -12.37 2.93 9.43
CA LEU A 397 -11.79 4.27 9.47
C LEU A 397 -11.17 4.63 8.13
N LEU A 398 -11.35 5.87 7.71
CA LEU A 398 -10.72 6.44 6.53
C LEU A 398 -9.99 7.73 6.96
N HIS A 399 -8.67 7.67 7.05
CA HIS A 399 -7.85 8.84 7.37
C HIS A 399 -7.54 9.61 6.09
N ALA A 400 -7.80 10.91 6.11
CA ALA A 400 -7.48 11.82 5.01
C ALA A 400 -6.26 12.67 5.38
N PHE A 401 -5.21 12.60 4.56
CA PHE A 401 -3.98 13.38 4.71
C PHE A 401 -3.84 14.36 3.56
N ALA A 402 -3.45 15.59 3.89
CA ALA A 402 -2.99 16.59 2.93
C ALA A 402 -1.47 16.49 2.78
N ILE A 403 -1.00 16.37 1.55
CA ILE A 403 0.41 16.24 1.19
C ILE A 403 0.78 17.38 0.27
N ASP A 404 1.84 18.11 0.61
CA ASP A 404 2.34 19.15 -0.25
C ASP A 404 2.90 18.58 -1.57
N ARG A 405 2.73 19.31 -2.66
CA ARG A 405 3.19 18.86 -3.99
C ARG A 405 4.69 18.61 -4.04
N ASP A 406 5.46 19.34 -3.25
CA ASP A 406 6.92 19.23 -3.18
C ASP A 406 7.38 17.94 -2.48
N ASP A 407 6.50 17.28 -1.68
CA ASP A 407 6.78 15.99 -1.06
C ASP A 407 6.67 14.82 -2.06
N LEU A 408 5.93 15.03 -3.16
CA LEU A 408 5.76 14.06 -4.24
C LEU A 408 6.14 14.65 -5.60
N PRO A 409 7.41 15.05 -5.79
CA PRO A 409 7.88 15.55 -7.08
C PRO A 409 7.71 14.46 -8.14
N GLY A 410 7.25 14.84 -9.33
CA GLY A 410 7.02 13.89 -10.42
C GLY A 410 5.72 13.08 -10.30
N PHE A 411 4.79 13.51 -9.44
CA PHE A 411 3.44 12.93 -9.37
C PHE A 411 2.78 12.94 -10.76
N GLY A 412 2.32 11.78 -11.23
CA GLY A 412 1.94 11.54 -12.62
C GLY A 412 0.45 11.44 -12.92
N TRP A 413 -0.42 11.68 -11.92
CA TRP A 413 -1.88 11.57 -12.04
C TRP A 413 -2.57 12.91 -12.30
#